data_1366cb2d8fdac0d34f5d0015de36bb53
#
_entry.id   1366cb2d8fdac0d34f5d0015de36bb53
#
_cell.length_a   1.000
_cell.length_b   1.000
_cell.length_c   1.000
_cell.angle_alpha   90.00
_cell.angle_beta   90.00
_cell.angle_gamma   90.00
#
_symmetry.space_group_name_H-M   'P 1'
#
loop_
_entity.id
_entity.type
_entity.pdbx_description
1 polymer ?
#
loop_
_entity_poly.entity_id
_entity_poly.type
_entity_poly.pdbx_seq_one_letter_code
_entity_poly.pdbx_strand_id
1 'polypeptide(L)'
;RVDIINQTDFTEALDGEEKLGQPMIKVSFEESWGNLDIYALLGFRERKFFGKEGRLTLPVMIDKDESVYESSAEDSRTDFAIRWSNYYDQLDIAISYFSGNSREPRIIPIDEASSKMIPLYETIDQVGVELTYLIGSLALKAEIISRSGQEERFSASTAGFEYTQVGIFESRIDLGWILEMNHDDRLDSSPSVLGTRLSLNDAYDSQILSGIVWNEKSGEIGFLLESSRRVGECCLISLEGFYFDDTDIDNGQPKLFEAFKDDDFLKLEFTYYL
;
A
#
# COMPACT_ATOMS: atom_id res chain seq x y z
N ARG A 1 2.82 3.62 -4.21
CA ARG A 1 3.53 4.87 -3.87
C ARG A 1 2.91 6.09 -4.50
N VAL A 2 2.45 5.98 -5.74
CA VAL A 2 1.87 7.14 -6.48
C VAL A 2 0.45 7.45 -6.00
N ASP A 3 -0.34 6.43 -5.64
CA ASP A 3 -1.71 6.63 -5.15
C ASP A 3 -1.74 7.31 -3.77
N ILE A 4 -2.08 8.60 -3.79
CA ILE A 4 -2.16 9.47 -2.63
C ILE A 4 -3.51 10.18 -2.53
N ILE A 5 -4.46 9.86 -3.41
CA ILE A 5 -5.78 10.49 -3.43
C ILE A 5 -6.56 10.16 -2.15
N ASN A 6 -6.64 8.87 -1.80
CA ASN A 6 -7.31 8.41 -0.60
C ASN A 6 -6.31 8.03 0.50
N GLN A 7 -6.75 8.10 1.75
CA GLN A 7 -6.00 7.59 2.89
C GLN A 7 -6.00 6.06 2.87
N THR A 8 -4.87 5.44 3.17
CA THR A 8 -4.77 3.98 3.34
C THR A 8 -5.20 3.57 4.74
N ASP A 9 -6.00 2.52 4.84
CA ASP A 9 -6.42 1.92 6.12
C ASP A 9 -5.59 0.69 6.45
N PHE A 10 -4.47 0.87 7.14
CA PHE A 10 -3.63 -0.23 7.58
C PHE A 10 -4.20 -1.00 8.79
N THR A 11 -5.31 -0.55 9.37
CA THR A 11 -5.93 -1.26 10.50
C THR A 11 -6.83 -2.40 10.04
N GLU A 12 -7.30 -2.37 8.80
CA GLU A 12 -8.12 -3.43 8.21
C GLU A 12 -7.24 -4.47 7.48
N ALA A 13 -6.24 -4.01 6.72
CA ALA A 13 -5.33 -4.87 5.98
C ALA A 13 -3.90 -4.32 5.98
N LEU A 14 -2.91 -5.17 6.26
CA LEU A 14 -1.50 -4.79 6.32
C LEU A 14 -0.86 -4.55 4.95
N ASP A 15 -1.45 -5.07 3.89
CA ASP A 15 -1.00 -4.90 2.51
C ASP A 15 -1.20 -3.47 1.96
N GLY A 16 -2.05 -2.66 2.64
CA GLY A 16 -2.35 -1.29 2.26
C GLY A 16 -3.31 -1.17 1.06
N GLU A 17 -4.01 -2.23 0.70
CA GLU A 17 -5.01 -2.20 -0.36
C GLU A 17 -6.27 -1.44 0.07
N GLU A 18 -6.64 -1.52 1.34
CA GLU A 18 -7.84 -0.87 1.88
C GLU A 18 -7.68 0.65 1.93
N LYS A 19 -8.68 1.36 1.37
CA LYS A 19 -8.68 2.82 1.27
C LYS A 19 -9.88 3.44 1.98
N LEU A 20 -9.60 4.51 2.71
CA LEU A 20 -10.63 5.38 3.28
C LEU A 20 -11.02 6.42 2.23
N GLY A 21 -12.21 6.27 1.65
CA GLY A 21 -12.75 7.24 0.70
C GLY A 21 -12.97 8.61 1.35
N GLN A 22 -12.77 9.69 0.59
CA GLN A 22 -13.01 11.06 1.05
C GLN A 22 -13.85 11.85 0.03
N PRO A 23 -14.55 12.90 0.46
CA PRO A 23 -15.31 13.75 -0.45
C PRO A 23 -14.41 14.39 -1.49
N MET A 24 -14.76 14.25 -2.77
CA MET A 24 -13.99 14.83 -3.86
C MET A 24 -14.88 15.21 -5.05
N ILE A 25 -14.40 16.14 -5.86
CA ILE A 25 -14.90 16.42 -7.19
C ILE A 25 -13.83 15.96 -8.17
N LYS A 26 -14.20 15.09 -9.10
CA LYS A 26 -13.34 14.64 -10.19
C LYS A 26 -13.91 15.13 -11.52
N VAL A 27 -13.05 15.67 -12.36
CA VAL A 27 -13.34 16.00 -13.76
C VAL A 27 -12.36 15.24 -14.64
N SER A 28 -12.87 14.50 -15.61
CA SER A 28 -12.08 13.68 -16.53
C SER A 28 -12.27 14.16 -17.96
N PHE A 29 -11.17 14.25 -18.70
CA PHE A 29 -11.13 14.52 -20.13
C PHE A 29 -10.51 13.32 -20.82
N GLU A 30 -11.27 12.69 -21.71
CA GLU A 30 -10.81 11.55 -22.51
C GLU A 30 -10.64 12.01 -23.97
N GLU A 31 -9.39 12.08 -24.42
CA GLU A 31 -9.02 12.62 -25.72
C GLU A 31 -8.00 11.71 -26.42
N SER A 32 -7.73 11.95 -27.68
CA SER A 32 -6.75 11.16 -28.46
C SER A 32 -5.31 11.25 -27.94
N TRP A 33 -4.99 12.27 -27.12
CA TRP A 33 -3.70 12.45 -26.46
C TRP A 33 -3.64 11.79 -25.06
N GLY A 34 -4.73 11.14 -24.62
CA GLY A 34 -4.83 10.42 -23.37
C GLY A 34 -5.95 10.91 -22.46
N ASN A 35 -5.95 10.40 -21.24
CA ASN A 35 -6.87 10.76 -20.17
C ASN A 35 -6.23 11.80 -19.25
N LEU A 36 -6.95 12.88 -18.95
CA LEU A 36 -6.60 13.88 -17.95
C LEU A 36 -7.66 13.91 -16.85
N ASP A 37 -7.27 13.53 -15.66
CA ASP A 37 -8.09 13.59 -14.45
C ASP A 37 -7.66 14.75 -13.55
N ILE A 38 -8.62 15.58 -13.13
CA ILE A 38 -8.40 16.70 -12.21
C ILE A 38 -9.28 16.47 -10.99
N TYR A 39 -8.69 16.58 -9.80
CA TYR A 39 -9.35 16.34 -8.53
C TYR A 39 -9.30 17.56 -7.62
N ALA A 40 -10.43 17.90 -7.01
CA ALA A 40 -10.52 18.75 -5.84
C ALA A 40 -11.04 17.91 -4.67
N LEU A 41 -10.21 17.73 -3.64
CA LEU A 41 -10.46 16.90 -2.47
C LEU A 41 -10.98 17.81 -1.36
N LEU A 42 -12.29 17.78 -1.10
CA LEU A 42 -13.00 18.75 -0.28
C LEU A 42 -12.94 18.50 1.22
N GLY A 43 -12.34 17.39 1.63
CA GLY A 43 -12.18 17.02 3.03
C GLY A 43 -11.04 16.04 3.17
N PHE A 44 -10.38 16.11 4.32
CA PHE A 44 -9.26 15.23 4.64
C PHE A 44 -9.73 14.11 5.58
N ARG A 45 -9.26 12.89 5.34
CA ARG A 45 -9.42 11.78 6.28
C ARG A 45 -8.10 11.47 6.93
N GLU A 46 -8.08 11.56 8.26
CA GLU A 46 -6.94 11.17 9.06
C GLU A 46 -6.64 9.68 8.95
N ARG A 47 -5.37 9.34 9.13
CA ARG A 47 -4.92 7.96 9.21
C ARG A 47 -5.49 7.29 10.45
N LYS A 48 -5.95 6.06 10.31
CA LYS A 48 -6.27 5.19 11.44
C LYS A 48 -4.98 4.58 12.00
N PHE A 49 -4.93 4.43 13.31
CA PHE A 49 -3.85 3.77 14.03
C PHE A 49 -4.39 2.60 14.84
N PHE A 50 -3.56 1.59 15.04
CA PHE A 50 -3.92 0.45 15.87
C PHE A 50 -4.29 0.87 17.29
N GLY A 51 -5.40 0.33 17.80
CA GLY A 51 -5.85 0.56 19.18
C GLY A 51 -5.07 -0.30 20.17
N LYS A 52 -5.13 0.07 21.46
CA LYS A 52 -4.45 -0.66 22.55
C LYS A 52 -4.91 -2.11 22.74
N GLU A 53 -6.16 -2.40 22.36
CA GLU A 53 -6.77 -3.72 22.51
C GLU A 53 -6.83 -4.49 21.18
N GLY A 54 -6.24 -3.92 20.12
CA GLY A 54 -6.11 -4.59 18.84
C GLY A 54 -5.09 -5.71 18.90
N ARG A 55 -5.20 -6.69 18.01
CA ARG A 55 -4.21 -7.75 17.87
C ARG A 55 -2.83 -7.20 17.47
N LEU A 56 -2.80 -6.30 16.50
CA LEU A 56 -1.60 -5.55 16.14
C LEU A 56 -1.53 -4.28 17.00
N THR A 57 -0.51 -4.16 17.82
CA THR A 57 -0.30 -3.00 18.68
C THR A 57 1.08 -2.41 18.44
N LEU A 58 1.12 -1.09 18.27
CA LEU A 58 2.40 -0.38 18.24
C LEU A 58 2.97 -0.25 19.65
N PRO A 59 4.30 -0.30 19.81
CA PRO A 59 4.94 -0.13 21.13
C PRO A 59 4.70 1.27 21.74
N VAL A 60 4.20 2.21 20.92
CA VAL A 60 3.90 3.58 21.29
C VAL A 60 2.45 3.91 20.99
N MET A 61 1.76 4.52 21.96
CA MET A 61 0.39 4.97 21.76
C MET A 61 0.34 6.27 20.97
N ILE A 62 -0.37 6.25 19.84
CA ILE A 62 -0.63 7.42 19.02
C ILE A 62 -2.03 7.95 19.35
N ASP A 63 -2.09 9.20 19.84
CA ASP A 63 -3.34 9.89 20.11
C ASP A 63 -3.77 10.71 18.88
N LYS A 64 -4.70 10.17 18.12
CA LYS A 64 -5.23 10.84 16.94
C LYS A 64 -6.15 12.03 17.25
N ASP A 65 -6.71 12.12 18.46
CA ASP A 65 -7.63 13.19 18.85
C ASP A 65 -6.87 14.51 19.13
N GLU A 66 -5.56 14.43 19.23
CA GLU A 66 -4.64 15.57 19.38
C GLU A 66 -3.80 15.80 18.11
N SER A 67 -4.34 15.42 16.93
CA SER A 67 -3.67 15.62 15.63
C SER A 67 -3.31 17.10 15.41
N VAL A 68 -2.13 17.35 14.85
CA VAL A 68 -1.65 18.68 14.50
C VAL A 68 -1.54 18.82 13.00
N TYR A 69 -1.88 20.00 12.50
CA TYR A 69 -1.82 20.32 11.07
C TYR A 69 -0.91 21.51 10.82
N GLU A 70 -0.10 21.43 9.78
CA GLU A 70 0.67 22.59 9.31
C GLU A 70 -0.25 23.65 8.69
N SER A 71 -1.27 23.22 7.96
CA SER A 71 -2.27 24.10 7.37
C SER A 71 -3.23 24.64 8.42
N SER A 72 -3.46 25.96 8.46
CA SER A 72 -4.46 26.59 9.32
C SER A 72 -5.91 26.19 9.00
N ALA A 73 -6.17 25.58 7.85
CA ALA A 73 -7.47 25.03 7.47
C ALA A 73 -7.65 23.59 7.96
N GLU A 74 -6.61 23.00 8.56
CA GLU A 74 -6.61 21.66 9.16
C GLU A 74 -7.18 20.59 8.22
N ASP A 75 -8.12 19.78 8.70
CA ASP A 75 -8.82 18.73 7.95
C ASP A 75 -9.80 19.26 6.88
N SER A 76 -10.20 20.54 7.00
CA SER A 76 -11.07 21.21 6.03
C SER A 76 -10.33 21.82 4.84
N ARG A 77 -9.00 21.65 4.77
CA ARG A 77 -8.22 22.08 3.62
C ARG A 77 -8.68 21.37 2.35
N THR A 78 -8.86 22.12 1.27
CA THR A 78 -9.07 21.54 -0.05
C THR A 78 -7.73 21.17 -0.67
N ASP A 79 -7.50 19.89 -0.92
CA ASP A 79 -6.33 19.38 -1.60
C ASP A 79 -6.60 19.25 -3.11
N PHE A 80 -5.54 19.23 -3.92
CA PHE A 80 -5.64 19.12 -5.36
C PHE A 80 -4.77 18.02 -5.92
N ALA A 81 -5.27 17.35 -6.95
CA ALA A 81 -4.47 16.41 -7.72
C ALA A 81 -4.81 16.53 -9.22
N ILE A 82 -3.83 16.21 -10.05
CA ILE A 82 -3.98 16.05 -11.49
C ILE A 82 -3.23 14.80 -11.92
N ARG A 83 -3.83 14.01 -12.80
CA ARG A 83 -3.20 12.81 -13.36
C ARG A 83 -3.48 12.75 -14.85
N TRP A 84 -2.42 12.68 -15.64
CA TRP A 84 -2.49 12.35 -17.05
C TRP A 84 -2.06 10.92 -17.26
N SER A 85 -2.75 10.17 -18.12
CA SER A 85 -2.39 8.81 -18.50
C SER A 85 -2.67 8.55 -19.97
N ASN A 86 -1.85 7.70 -20.57
CA ASN A 86 -2.05 7.23 -21.94
C ASN A 86 -1.43 5.84 -22.09
N TYR A 87 -1.80 5.14 -23.16
CA TYR A 87 -1.20 3.87 -23.54
C TYR A 87 -0.70 3.95 -24.98
N TYR A 88 0.48 3.34 -25.21
CA TYR A 88 1.12 3.27 -26.52
C TYR A 88 1.48 1.81 -26.79
N ASP A 89 0.67 1.10 -27.55
CA ASP A 89 0.77 -0.34 -27.82
C ASP A 89 0.82 -1.17 -26.51
N GLN A 90 2.02 -1.49 -26.04
CA GLN A 90 2.30 -2.32 -24.86
C GLN A 90 2.72 -1.50 -23.65
N LEU A 91 2.89 -0.18 -23.79
CA LEU A 91 3.33 0.71 -22.72
C LEU A 91 2.16 1.54 -22.21
N ASP A 92 1.83 1.37 -20.92
CA ASP A 92 0.99 2.29 -20.18
C ASP A 92 1.87 3.26 -19.40
N ILE A 93 1.57 4.53 -19.49
CA ILE A 93 2.28 5.60 -18.77
C ILE A 93 1.29 6.53 -18.08
N ALA A 94 1.61 6.91 -16.84
CA ALA A 94 0.90 8.00 -16.19
C ALA A 94 1.86 8.93 -15.45
N ILE A 95 1.47 10.20 -15.37
CA ILE A 95 2.17 11.24 -14.62
C ILE A 95 1.14 11.93 -13.75
N SER A 96 1.46 12.12 -12.48
CA SER A 96 0.58 12.73 -11.50
C SER A 96 1.28 13.83 -10.71
N TYR A 97 0.49 14.79 -10.25
CA TYR A 97 0.88 15.79 -9.27
C TYR A 97 -0.20 15.89 -8.20
N PHE A 98 0.23 16.00 -6.96
CA PHE A 98 -0.62 16.17 -5.80
C PHE A 98 -0.08 17.31 -4.93
N SER A 99 -0.98 18.14 -4.38
CA SER A 99 -0.68 19.16 -3.37
C SER A 99 -1.76 19.14 -2.30
N GLY A 100 -1.38 18.85 -1.06
CA GLY A 100 -2.33 18.68 0.02
C GLY A 100 -1.74 18.18 1.34
N ASN A 101 -2.61 17.90 2.31
CA ASN A 101 -2.21 17.28 3.56
C ASN A 101 -1.60 15.88 3.29
N SER A 102 -0.50 15.56 3.96
CA SER A 102 0.15 14.25 3.83
C SER A 102 -0.76 13.11 4.29
N ARG A 103 -0.83 12.03 3.50
CA ARG A 103 -1.49 10.76 3.91
C ARG A 103 -0.62 9.92 4.84
N GLU A 104 0.66 10.29 4.96
CA GLU A 104 1.64 9.71 5.87
C GLU A 104 2.06 10.77 6.89
N PRO A 105 1.34 10.94 8.03
CA PRO A 105 1.70 11.93 9.02
C PRO A 105 3.03 11.55 9.68
N ARG A 106 3.79 12.55 10.08
CA ARG A 106 4.92 12.36 10.96
C ARG A 106 4.41 12.17 12.39
N ILE A 107 4.96 11.19 13.09
CA ILE A 107 4.58 10.91 14.48
C ILE A 107 5.56 11.63 15.40
N ILE A 108 5.04 12.57 16.16
CA ILE A 108 5.86 13.43 17.04
C ILE A 108 5.41 13.30 18.51
N PRO A 109 6.33 13.49 19.50
CA PRO A 109 5.91 13.54 20.90
C PRO A 109 5.10 14.81 21.16
N ILE A 110 4.07 14.69 22.02
CA ILE A 110 3.24 15.85 22.40
C ILE A 110 4.04 16.89 23.20
N ASP A 111 5.00 16.42 24.01
CA ASP A 111 5.99 17.19 24.72
C ASP A 111 7.25 16.35 25.01
N GLU A 112 8.35 16.98 25.40
CA GLU A 112 9.64 16.29 25.64
C GLU A 112 9.61 15.26 26.78
N ALA A 113 8.64 15.33 27.67
CA ALA A 113 8.53 14.47 28.87
C ALA A 113 7.49 13.35 28.68
N SER A 114 6.69 13.42 27.63
CA SER A 114 5.56 12.51 27.37
C SER A 114 5.98 11.28 26.57
N SER A 115 5.49 10.13 26.97
CA SER A 115 5.51 8.92 26.11
C SER A 115 4.35 8.90 25.09
N LYS A 116 3.51 9.95 25.06
CA LYS A 116 2.36 10.07 24.18
C LYS A 116 2.79 10.70 22.87
N MET A 117 2.46 10.05 21.78
CA MET A 117 2.78 10.50 20.42
C MET A 117 1.51 10.97 19.72
N ILE A 118 1.65 11.96 18.85
CA ILE A 118 0.56 12.53 18.07
C ILE A 118 0.92 12.61 16.57
N PRO A 119 -0.05 12.54 15.64
CA PRO A 119 0.21 12.72 14.23
C PRO A 119 0.32 14.20 13.86
N LEU A 120 1.35 14.54 13.10
CA LEU A 120 1.53 15.84 12.46
C LEU A 120 1.28 15.70 10.95
N TYR A 121 0.23 16.36 10.46
CA TYR A 121 -0.12 16.40 9.04
C TYR A 121 0.48 17.64 8.37
N GLU A 122 1.59 17.43 7.69
CA GLU A 122 2.29 18.47 6.92
C GLU A 122 1.68 18.59 5.53
N THR A 123 1.81 19.75 4.92
CA THR A 123 1.42 20.01 3.54
C THR A 123 2.52 19.54 2.60
N ILE A 124 2.19 18.70 1.65
CA ILE A 124 3.13 18.11 0.71
C ILE A 124 2.81 18.46 -0.73
N ASP A 125 3.86 18.45 -1.55
CA ASP A 125 3.79 18.43 -3.01
C ASP A 125 4.47 17.16 -3.52
N GLN A 126 3.75 16.34 -4.28
CA GLN A 126 4.26 15.10 -4.85
C GLN A 126 4.06 15.06 -6.35
N VAL A 127 5.12 14.71 -7.07
CA VAL A 127 5.06 14.29 -8.47
C VAL A 127 5.25 12.78 -8.51
N GLY A 128 4.46 12.09 -9.34
CA GLY A 128 4.55 10.65 -9.54
C GLY A 128 4.59 10.28 -11.02
N VAL A 129 5.28 9.20 -11.33
CA VAL A 129 5.32 8.55 -12.65
C VAL A 129 5.04 7.07 -12.47
N GLU A 130 4.14 6.54 -13.28
CA GLU A 130 3.75 5.12 -13.34
C GLU A 130 4.05 4.60 -14.75
N LEU A 131 4.64 3.42 -14.83
CA LEU A 131 4.96 2.73 -16.07
C LEU A 131 4.54 1.26 -15.97
N THR A 132 3.83 0.76 -16.98
CA THR A 132 3.58 -0.68 -17.15
C THR A 132 3.90 -1.06 -18.60
N TYR A 133 4.74 -2.07 -18.79
CA TYR A 133 5.08 -2.57 -20.11
C TYR A 133 4.74 -4.06 -20.23
N LEU A 134 3.92 -4.41 -21.21
CA LEU A 134 3.39 -5.75 -21.40
C LEU A 134 4.14 -6.49 -22.53
N ILE A 135 4.68 -7.68 -22.22
CA ILE A 135 5.35 -8.55 -23.19
C ILE A 135 4.74 -9.96 -23.09
N GLY A 136 3.71 -10.23 -23.89
CA GLY A 136 2.99 -11.49 -23.76
C GLY A 136 2.39 -11.67 -22.36
N SER A 137 2.83 -12.68 -21.62
CA SER A 137 2.39 -12.95 -20.25
C SER A 137 3.21 -12.25 -19.18
N LEU A 138 4.17 -11.41 -19.55
CA LEU A 138 5.03 -10.65 -18.64
C LEU A 138 4.57 -9.19 -18.59
N ALA A 139 4.33 -8.68 -17.39
CA ALA A 139 4.11 -7.27 -17.11
C ALA A 139 5.30 -6.72 -16.29
N LEU A 140 6.02 -5.75 -16.83
CA LEU A 140 7.03 -4.98 -16.11
C LEU A 140 6.37 -3.72 -15.58
N LYS A 141 6.55 -3.43 -14.28
CA LYS A 141 5.92 -2.30 -13.61
C LYS A 141 6.95 -1.45 -12.89
N ALA A 142 6.77 -0.14 -12.91
CA ALA A 142 7.57 0.79 -12.16
C ALA A 142 6.74 2.01 -11.72
N GLU A 143 6.97 2.45 -10.48
CA GLU A 143 6.44 3.67 -9.92
C GLU A 143 7.57 4.48 -9.30
N ILE A 144 7.57 5.78 -9.51
CA ILE A 144 8.57 6.69 -8.95
C ILE A 144 7.85 7.92 -8.45
N ILE A 145 8.18 8.37 -7.25
CA ILE A 145 7.70 9.65 -6.71
C ILE A 145 8.87 10.55 -6.31
N SER A 146 8.61 11.86 -6.36
CA SER A 146 9.42 12.86 -5.66
C SER A 146 8.48 13.70 -4.81
N ARG A 147 8.73 13.79 -3.51
CA ARG A 147 7.89 14.47 -2.53
C ARG A 147 8.68 15.52 -1.75
N SER A 148 8.06 16.66 -1.49
CA SER A 148 8.54 17.72 -0.59
C SER A 148 7.44 18.14 0.37
N GLY A 149 7.80 18.88 1.42
CA GLY A 149 6.88 19.35 2.45
C GLY A 149 7.01 18.60 3.77
N GLN A 150 7.68 17.44 3.78
CA GLN A 150 8.04 16.71 4.99
C GLN A 150 9.57 16.68 5.08
N GLU A 151 10.16 17.60 5.88
CA GLU A 151 11.62 17.76 5.98
C GLU A 151 12.27 18.01 4.60
N GLU A 152 13.35 17.28 4.29
CA GLU A 152 14.01 17.37 2.98
C GLU A 152 13.19 16.69 1.88
N ARG A 153 13.40 17.14 0.63
CA ARG A 153 12.82 16.46 -0.53
C ARG A 153 13.42 15.06 -0.66
N PHE A 154 12.57 14.07 -0.87
CA PHE A 154 12.98 12.70 -1.08
C PHE A 154 12.37 12.10 -2.34
N SER A 155 12.94 10.99 -2.79
CA SER A 155 12.39 10.14 -3.83
C SER A 155 12.13 8.75 -3.28
N ALA A 156 11.07 8.11 -3.79
CA ALA A 156 10.82 6.71 -3.53
C ALA A 156 10.36 6.02 -4.82
N SER A 157 10.70 4.76 -4.97
CA SER A 157 10.36 3.99 -6.16
C SER A 157 10.00 2.56 -5.82
N THR A 158 9.18 1.97 -6.67
CA THR A 158 8.85 0.54 -6.69
C THR A 158 9.04 0.06 -8.12
N ALA A 159 9.73 -1.04 -8.32
CA ALA A 159 9.88 -1.67 -9.63
C ALA A 159 9.76 -3.18 -9.49
N GLY A 160 9.15 -3.82 -10.47
CA GLY A 160 8.94 -5.25 -10.40
C GLY A 160 8.37 -5.84 -11.69
N PHE A 161 7.99 -7.10 -11.59
CA PHE A 161 7.32 -7.78 -12.67
C PHE A 161 6.24 -8.74 -12.15
N GLU A 162 5.28 -9.02 -13.02
CA GLU A 162 4.35 -10.12 -12.91
C GLU A 162 4.47 -11.00 -14.16
N TYR A 163 4.63 -12.30 -13.98
CA TYR A 163 4.69 -13.25 -15.08
C TYR A 163 3.71 -14.39 -14.87
N THR A 164 2.79 -14.61 -15.80
CA THR A 164 1.76 -15.65 -15.69
C THR A 164 2.08 -16.83 -16.61
N GLN A 165 2.26 -18.00 -16.02
CA GLN A 165 2.30 -19.28 -16.72
C GLN A 165 0.89 -19.84 -16.81
N VAL A 166 0.32 -19.78 -18.01
CA VAL A 166 -1.05 -20.25 -18.27
C VAL A 166 -1.06 -21.76 -18.43
N GLY A 167 -2.00 -22.45 -17.79
CA GLY A 167 -2.25 -23.87 -17.99
C GLY A 167 -1.11 -24.79 -17.51
N ILE A 168 -0.54 -24.52 -16.33
CA ILE A 168 0.54 -25.37 -15.79
C ILE A 168 0.10 -26.85 -15.69
N PHE A 169 1.04 -27.77 -15.92
CA PHE A 169 0.79 -29.22 -15.92
C PHE A 169 -0.33 -29.67 -16.86
N GLU A 170 -0.48 -29.00 -18.02
CA GLU A 170 -1.53 -29.29 -19.02
C GLU A 170 -2.96 -29.21 -18.41
N SER A 171 -3.13 -28.37 -17.42
CA SER A 171 -4.39 -28.13 -16.71
C SER A 171 -4.95 -26.76 -17.02
N ARG A 172 -6.04 -26.37 -16.36
CA ARG A 172 -6.60 -25.02 -16.38
C ARG A 172 -6.00 -24.09 -15.35
N ILE A 173 -5.02 -24.55 -14.57
CA ILE A 173 -4.43 -23.78 -13.47
C ILE A 173 -3.40 -22.81 -14.03
N ASP A 174 -3.48 -21.55 -13.63
CA ASP A 174 -2.48 -20.54 -13.94
C ASP A 174 -1.61 -20.25 -12.72
N LEU A 175 -0.31 -20.08 -12.95
CA LEU A 175 0.66 -19.69 -11.92
C LEU A 175 1.28 -18.35 -12.28
N GLY A 176 1.01 -17.34 -11.47
CA GLY A 176 1.64 -16.03 -11.52
C GLY A 176 2.86 -15.96 -10.61
N TRP A 177 3.92 -15.34 -11.10
CA TRP A 177 5.12 -14.97 -10.34
C TRP A 177 5.15 -13.46 -10.19
N ILE A 178 5.42 -12.98 -8.99
CA ILE A 178 5.42 -11.56 -8.65
C ILE A 178 6.76 -11.24 -7.99
N LEU A 179 7.47 -10.24 -8.50
CA LEU A 179 8.62 -9.67 -7.82
C LEU A 179 8.42 -8.17 -7.71
N GLU A 180 8.65 -7.62 -6.52
CA GLU A 180 8.61 -6.19 -6.25
C GLU A 180 9.84 -5.78 -5.44
N MET A 181 10.53 -4.76 -5.89
CA MET A 181 11.67 -4.14 -5.23
C MET A 181 11.34 -2.70 -4.92
N ASN A 182 11.52 -2.32 -3.67
CA ASN A 182 11.22 -0.98 -3.18
C ASN A 182 12.50 -0.21 -2.83
N HIS A 183 12.47 1.09 -3.04
CA HIS A 183 13.48 2.04 -2.59
C HIS A 183 12.82 3.29 -2.03
N ASP A 184 13.37 3.84 -0.96
CA ASP A 184 12.91 5.08 -0.33
C ASP A 184 14.12 5.78 0.28
N ASP A 185 14.41 7.01 -0.17
CA ASP A 185 15.58 7.79 0.28
C ASP A 185 15.60 8.04 1.79
N ARG A 186 14.44 7.96 2.45
CA ARG A 186 14.29 8.14 3.90
C ARG A 186 14.71 6.91 4.71
N LEU A 187 14.82 5.76 4.05
CA LEU A 187 15.13 4.48 4.67
C LEU A 187 16.49 3.97 4.22
N ASP A 188 17.24 3.42 5.14
CA ASP A 188 18.52 2.76 4.83
C ASP A 188 18.32 1.54 3.92
N SER A 189 17.18 0.86 4.05
CA SER A 189 16.77 -0.25 3.20
C SER A 189 15.25 -0.36 3.17
N SER A 190 14.72 -0.69 2.02
CA SER A 190 13.28 -0.92 1.84
C SER A 190 13.02 -2.42 1.62
N PRO A 191 11.89 -2.95 2.10
CA PRO A 191 11.55 -4.35 1.89
C PRO A 191 11.27 -4.66 0.41
N SER A 192 11.61 -5.88 0.00
CA SER A 192 11.27 -6.45 -1.30
C SER A 192 10.29 -7.59 -1.12
N VAL A 193 9.54 -7.93 -2.18
CA VAL A 193 8.51 -8.96 -2.15
C VAL A 193 8.72 -9.95 -3.30
N LEU A 194 8.67 -11.24 -3.00
CA LEU A 194 8.56 -12.32 -3.98
C LEU A 194 7.27 -13.07 -3.70
N GLY A 195 6.37 -13.13 -4.67
CA GLY A 195 5.08 -13.75 -4.52
C GLY A 195 4.73 -14.74 -5.63
N THR A 196 3.76 -15.59 -5.34
CA THR A 196 3.12 -16.47 -6.33
C THR A 196 1.61 -16.38 -6.19
N ARG A 197 0.91 -16.31 -7.31
CA ARG A 197 -0.54 -16.37 -7.39
C ARG A 197 -0.95 -17.62 -8.16
N LEU A 198 -1.70 -18.49 -7.52
CA LEU A 198 -2.28 -19.68 -8.13
C LEU A 198 -3.77 -19.44 -8.37
N SER A 199 -4.19 -19.44 -9.64
CA SER A 199 -5.59 -19.34 -10.04
C SER A 199 -6.05 -20.69 -10.56
N LEU A 200 -7.04 -21.29 -9.91
CA LEU A 200 -7.50 -22.63 -10.28
C LEU A 200 -8.40 -22.62 -11.51
N ASN A 201 -8.90 -21.44 -11.90
CA ASN A 201 -9.83 -21.22 -13.02
C ASN A 201 -11.02 -22.19 -12.98
N ASP A 202 -11.50 -22.45 -11.76
CA ASP A 202 -12.66 -23.30 -11.51
C ASP A 202 -13.95 -22.47 -11.38
N ALA A 203 -15.09 -23.13 -11.35
CA ALA A 203 -16.40 -22.49 -11.23
C ALA A 203 -16.59 -21.73 -9.89
N TYR A 204 -15.69 -21.91 -8.96
CA TYR A 204 -15.75 -21.32 -7.62
C TYR A 204 -14.75 -20.18 -7.44
N ASP A 205 -14.06 -19.76 -8.51
CA ASP A 205 -13.07 -18.68 -8.49
C ASP A 205 -12.03 -18.87 -7.36
N SER A 206 -11.45 -20.09 -7.30
CA SER A 206 -10.49 -20.43 -6.26
C SER A 206 -9.13 -19.83 -6.57
N GLN A 207 -8.58 -19.06 -5.62
CA GLN A 207 -7.31 -18.39 -5.74
C GLN A 207 -6.46 -18.56 -4.48
N ILE A 208 -5.14 -18.61 -4.64
CA ILE A 208 -4.17 -18.60 -3.56
C ILE A 208 -3.07 -17.60 -3.95
N LEU A 209 -2.78 -16.67 -3.06
CA LEU A 209 -1.63 -15.78 -3.13
C LEU A 209 -0.71 -16.14 -1.95
N SER A 210 0.57 -16.30 -2.23
CA SER A 210 1.57 -16.48 -1.20
C SER A 210 2.81 -15.65 -1.51
N GLY A 211 3.49 -15.16 -0.49
CA GLY A 211 4.64 -14.30 -0.68
C GLY A 211 5.61 -14.30 0.48
N ILE A 212 6.81 -13.85 0.18
CA ILE A 212 7.89 -13.57 1.12
C ILE A 212 8.21 -12.09 0.99
N VAL A 213 8.20 -11.40 2.12
CA VAL A 213 8.69 -10.03 2.26
C VAL A 213 10.03 -10.10 2.97
N TRP A 214 11.07 -9.49 2.43
CA TRP A 214 12.38 -9.48 3.09
C TRP A 214 13.04 -8.12 3.01
N ASN A 215 13.83 -7.81 4.01
CA ASN A 215 14.68 -6.64 4.05
C ASN A 215 16.14 -7.07 4.15
N GLU A 216 16.94 -6.77 3.13
CA GLU A 216 18.31 -7.24 3.02
C GLU A 216 19.21 -6.72 4.15
N LYS A 217 19.02 -5.48 4.61
CA LYS A 217 19.86 -4.87 5.63
C LYS A 217 19.46 -5.22 7.05
N SER A 218 18.17 -5.20 7.36
CA SER A 218 17.70 -5.58 8.70
C SER A 218 17.69 -7.09 8.91
N GLY A 219 17.66 -7.88 7.81
CA GLY A 219 17.58 -9.34 7.86
C GLY A 219 16.18 -9.87 8.18
N GLU A 220 15.19 -9.00 8.29
CA GLU A 220 13.80 -9.39 8.57
C GLU A 220 13.17 -10.13 7.39
N ILE A 221 12.38 -11.16 7.71
CA ILE A 221 11.61 -11.92 6.74
C ILE A 221 10.18 -12.05 7.24
N GLY A 222 9.22 -11.83 6.35
CA GLY A 222 7.79 -12.09 6.59
C GLY A 222 7.23 -13.02 5.53
N PHE A 223 6.24 -13.83 5.90
CA PHE A 223 5.50 -14.69 4.99
C PHE A 223 4.03 -14.28 5.01
N LEU A 224 3.44 -14.13 3.83
CA LEU A 224 2.03 -13.87 3.66
C LEU A 224 1.35 -15.01 2.91
N LEU A 225 0.10 -15.28 3.26
CA LEU A 225 -0.77 -16.24 2.59
C LEU A 225 -2.18 -15.70 2.56
N GLU A 226 -2.76 -15.66 1.37
CA GLU A 226 -4.15 -15.34 1.16
C GLU A 226 -4.78 -16.40 0.27
N SER A 227 -6.01 -16.77 0.55
CA SER A 227 -6.77 -17.62 -0.36
C SER A 227 -8.25 -17.29 -0.28
N SER A 228 -8.94 -17.47 -1.39
CA SER A 228 -10.38 -17.27 -1.45
C SER A 228 -11.03 -18.33 -2.33
N ARG A 229 -12.28 -18.66 -1.98
CA ARG A 229 -13.11 -19.58 -2.75
C ARG A 229 -14.58 -19.31 -2.52
N ARG A 230 -15.36 -19.25 -3.60
CA ARG A 230 -16.82 -19.23 -3.53
C ARG A 230 -17.37 -20.59 -3.13
N VAL A 231 -18.42 -20.60 -2.31
CA VAL A 231 -19.16 -21.78 -1.90
C VAL A 231 -20.64 -21.59 -2.27
N GLY A 232 -21.05 -22.23 -3.34
CA GLY A 232 -22.36 -21.96 -3.95
C GLY A 232 -22.46 -20.55 -4.53
N GLU A 233 -23.69 -20.04 -4.57
CA GLU A 233 -23.98 -18.70 -5.16
C GLU A 233 -23.94 -17.59 -4.13
N CYS A 234 -24.04 -17.93 -2.84
CA CYS A 234 -24.26 -16.98 -1.74
C CYS A 234 -23.00 -16.66 -0.93
N CYS A 235 -21.95 -17.46 -1.05
CA CYS A 235 -20.97 -17.46 0.00
C CYS A 235 -19.54 -17.41 -0.51
N LEU A 236 -18.66 -16.75 0.26
CA LEU A 236 -17.22 -16.71 0.05
C LEU A 236 -16.52 -17.17 1.33
N ILE A 237 -15.54 -18.03 1.19
CA ILE A 237 -14.59 -18.36 2.25
C ILE A 237 -13.25 -17.75 1.87
N SER A 238 -12.64 -17.01 2.78
CA SER A 238 -11.29 -16.48 2.64
C SER A 238 -10.43 -16.86 3.84
N LEU A 239 -9.16 -17.09 3.57
CA LEU A 239 -8.12 -17.35 4.55
C LEU A 239 -7.01 -16.34 4.34
N GLU A 240 -6.58 -15.69 5.40
CA GLU A 240 -5.48 -14.74 5.43
C GLU A 240 -4.53 -15.11 6.55
N GLY A 241 -3.23 -15.11 6.28
CA GLY A 241 -2.22 -15.39 7.29
C GLY A 241 -0.97 -14.57 7.09
N PHE A 242 -0.37 -14.16 8.19
CA PHE A 242 0.93 -13.50 8.20
C PHE A 242 1.82 -14.11 9.28
N TYR A 243 3.07 -14.35 8.92
CA TYR A 243 4.12 -14.81 9.82
C TYR A 243 5.29 -13.83 9.78
N PHE A 244 5.73 -13.38 10.95
CA PHE A 244 6.84 -12.45 11.12
C PHE A 244 8.03 -13.22 11.69
N ASP A 245 9.11 -13.36 10.93
CA ASP A 245 10.35 -13.97 11.45
C ASP A 245 11.20 -12.91 12.14
N ASP A 246 11.44 -13.14 13.43
CA ASP A 246 12.38 -12.35 14.24
C ASP A 246 13.78 -12.93 14.07
N THR A 247 14.46 -12.49 13.03
CA THR A 247 15.91 -12.78 12.94
C THR A 247 16.63 -11.93 13.96
N ASP A 248 17.22 -12.56 14.98
CA ASP A 248 18.06 -11.96 16.05
C ASP A 248 19.35 -11.28 15.52
N ILE A 249 19.36 -10.81 14.29
CA ILE A 249 20.47 -10.06 13.72
C ILE A 249 20.37 -8.62 14.24
N ASP A 250 21.01 -8.39 15.39
CA ASP A 250 21.22 -7.02 15.89
C ASP A 250 22.36 -6.38 15.07
N ASN A 251 21.99 -5.76 13.96
CA ASN A 251 22.91 -5.01 13.09
C ASN A 251 22.74 -3.49 13.25
N GLY A 252 21.98 -3.06 14.25
CA GLY A 252 21.71 -1.64 14.53
C GLY A 252 20.78 -0.97 13.51
N GLN A 253 20.11 -1.74 12.65
CA GLN A 253 19.14 -1.22 11.67
C GLN A 253 17.73 -1.19 12.26
N PRO A 254 16.90 -0.19 11.90
CA PRO A 254 15.49 -0.18 12.27
C PRO A 254 14.81 -1.43 11.71
N LYS A 255 14.06 -2.13 12.55
CA LYS A 255 13.29 -3.31 12.18
C LYS A 255 11.81 -2.95 12.04
N LEU A 256 11.24 -3.27 10.88
CA LEU A 256 9.84 -3.01 10.58
C LEU A 256 8.91 -4.01 11.29
N PHE A 257 9.32 -5.29 11.34
CA PHE A 257 8.52 -6.38 11.88
C PHE A 257 8.73 -6.64 13.37
N GLU A 258 9.77 -6.04 13.99
CA GLU A 258 10.03 -6.24 15.42
C GLU A 258 8.82 -5.88 16.31
N ALA A 259 8.05 -4.87 15.91
CA ALA A 259 6.83 -4.49 16.61
C ALA A 259 5.71 -5.53 16.53
N PHE A 260 5.77 -6.45 15.57
CA PHE A 260 4.73 -7.44 15.27
C PHE A 260 5.21 -8.90 15.40
N LYS A 261 6.41 -9.11 15.91
CA LYS A 261 7.06 -10.43 15.97
C LYS A 261 6.28 -11.52 16.73
N ASP A 262 5.45 -11.11 17.68
CA ASP A 262 4.60 -12.01 18.47
C ASP A 262 3.14 -12.03 17.95
N ASP A 263 2.86 -11.35 16.82
CA ASP A 263 1.53 -11.13 16.28
C ASP A 263 1.23 -11.98 15.03
N ASP A 264 1.88 -13.12 14.88
CA ASP A 264 1.55 -14.10 13.85
C ASP A 264 0.07 -14.43 13.86
N PHE A 265 -0.54 -14.56 12.68
CA PHE A 265 -1.95 -14.84 12.62
C PHE A 265 -2.39 -15.71 11.44
N LEU A 266 -3.53 -16.34 11.65
CA LEU A 266 -4.32 -16.98 10.63
C LEU A 266 -5.79 -16.59 10.85
N LYS A 267 -6.38 -15.86 9.89
CA LYS A 267 -7.77 -15.39 9.88
C LYS A 267 -8.56 -16.25 8.89
N LEU A 268 -9.67 -16.81 9.33
CA LEU A 268 -10.67 -17.44 8.47
C LEU A 268 -11.92 -16.57 8.46
N GLU A 269 -12.36 -16.18 7.28
CA GLU A 269 -13.54 -15.36 7.10
C GLU A 269 -14.58 -16.09 6.24
N PHE A 270 -15.83 -15.97 6.64
CA PHE A 270 -16.97 -16.46 5.90
C PHE A 270 -17.92 -15.30 5.60
N THR A 271 -18.07 -14.97 4.31
CA THR A 271 -18.95 -13.88 3.86
C THR A 271 -20.19 -14.47 3.20
N TYR A 272 -21.36 -14.01 3.63
CA TYR A 272 -22.66 -14.39 3.08
C TYR A 272 -23.29 -13.20 2.35
N TYR A 273 -23.61 -13.39 1.08
CA TYR A 273 -24.30 -12.39 0.24
C TYR A 273 -25.80 -12.68 0.24
N LEU A 274 -26.62 -11.68 0.57
CA LEU A 274 -28.09 -11.73 0.63
C LEU A 274 -28.71 -11.48 -0.74
#